data_4ed37f314b464373c16cf16c8b86979a
#
_entry.id   4ed37f314b464373c16cf16c8b86979a
#
_cell.length_a   1.000
_cell.length_b   1.000
_cell.length_c   1.000
_cell.angle_alpha   90.00
_cell.angle_beta   90.00
_cell.angle_gamma   90.00
#
_symmetry.space_group_name_H-M   'P 1'
#
loop_
_entity.id
_entity.type
_entity.pdbx_description
1 polymer ?
#
loop_
_entity_poly.entity_id
_entity_poly.type
_entity_poly.pdbx_seq_one_letter_code
_entity_poly.pdbx_strand_id
1 'polypeptide(L)'
;MQERTPILQPAAHSRRARRRLPLPVAVVLWIVTGALGLVVILRLVAWDEFQPFAVVDAFTAFVYLPAWIVLVVAAVGRRFLLAGAALLVVVAQIAFVLPELTAAQPVPTWASKAPTIRVLDANTDRPNTVLSGYAKEISQVRPQLVTMEETNRVVASQLNGDGVLHDLPYQINIMRNDASGFFVASRFPLTKIHIVYLYGRPLIVQAVVGLPWGPQPLWVVHTIAPLPPTFSQWAGGLATIGRLLRSRGPSGLLVTGDFNATWGNQGFRAILDAGMSDGAAARGKAFDMTWTQFAHPLPPLARIDHVLTGTGVAVTQIRTDVGPGSDHRDLIATVAFDRPPDPQ
;
A
#
# COMPACT_ATOMS: atom_id res chain seq x y z
N MET A 1 38.91 -69.71 42.97
CA MET A 1 37.91 -68.63 42.97
C MET A 1 38.25 -67.70 41.84
N GLN A 2 37.64 -67.88 40.67
CA GLN A 2 37.92 -67.02 39.50
C GLN A 2 36.76 -66.00 39.39
N GLU A 3 37.08 -64.75 39.58
CA GLU A 3 36.15 -63.62 39.37
C GLU A 3 35.89 -63.46 37.88
N ARG A 4 34.62 -63.60 37.49
CA ARG A 4 34.15 -63.28 36.12
C ARG A 4 33.86 -61.79 36.02
N THR A 5 34.66 -61.09 35.26
CA THR A 5 34.43 -59.67 34.92
C THR A 5 33.14 -59.55 34.10
N PRO A 6 32.18 -58.65 34.40
CA PRO A 6 30.97 -58.48 33.61
C PRO A 6 31.32 -57.77 32.29
N ILE A 7 30.94 -58.41 31.18
CA ILE A 7 31.03 -57.84 29.84
C ILE A 7 29.95 -56.76 29.73
N LEU A 8 30.36 -55.47 29.70
CA LEU A 8 29.48 -54.34 29.41
C LEU A 8 29.00 -54.49 27.96
N GLN A 9 27.68 -54.75 27.78
CA GLN A 9 27.05 -54.70 26.50
C GLN A 9 26.99 -53.24 26.03
N PRO A 10 27.37 -52.92 24.77
CA PRO A 10 27.25 -51.55 24.24
C PRO A 10 25.78 -51.16 24.17
N ALA A 11 25.48 -49.96 24.72
CA ALA A 11 24.16 -49.39 24.68
C ALA A 11 23.66 -49.33 23.25
N ALA A 12 22.56 -50.01 22.95
CA ALA A 12 21.88 -49.97 21.68
C ALA A 12 21.37 -48.53 21.46
N HIS A 13 22.11 -47.74 20.67
CA HIS A 13 21.59 -46.46 20.17
C HIS A 13 20.32 -46.77 19.37
N SER A 14 19.19 -46.58 19.96
CA SER A 14 17.89 -46.64 19.29
C SER A 14 17.90 -45.53 18.23
N ARG A 15 18.23 -45.88 17.00
CA ARG A 15 18.00 -45.01 15.81
C ARG A 15 16.48 -44.79 15.79
N ARG A 16 15.99 -43.67 16.37
CA ARG A 16 14.60 -43.24 16.18
C ARG A 16 14.37 -43.25 14.69
N ALA A 17 13.59 -44.21 14.19
CA ALA A 17 13.13 -44.23 12.81
C ALA A 17 12.39 -42.92 12.54
N ARG A 18 13.03 -41.97 11.89
CA ARG A 18 12.42 -40.69 11.50
C ARG A 18 11.27 -41.05 10.56
N ARG A 19 10.05 -40.91 11.06
CA ARG A 19 8.82 -41.25 10.32
C ARG A 19 8.76 -40.37 9.08
N ARG A 20 8.67 -40.99 7.91
CA ARG A 20 8.35 -40.31 6.65
C ARG A 20 6.95 -39.69 6.78
N LEU A 21 6.74 -38.53 6.17
CA LEU A 21 5.44 -37.87 6.13
C LEU A 21 4.36 -38.85 5.61
N PRO A 22 3.19 -39.00 6.30
CA PRO A 22 2.09 -39.84 5.86
C PRO A 22 1.59 -39.44 4.45
N LEU A 23 1.20 -40.43 3.64
CA LEU A 23 0.78 -40.20 2.26
C LEU A 23 -0.39 -39.19 2.15
N PRO A 24 -1.45 -39.26 2.94
CA PRO A 24 -2.55 -38.28 2.88
C PRO A 24 -2.08 -36.84 3.12
N VAL A 25 -1.21 -36.64 4.09
CA VAL A 25 -0.63 -35.31 4.37
C VAL A 25 0.21 -34.83 3.18
N ALA A 26 1.02 -35.70 2.61
CA ALA A 26 1.81 -35.35 1.44
C ALA A 26 0.94 -34.95 0.23
N VAL A 27 -0.19 -35.63 0.03
CA VAL A 27 -1.15 -35.27 -1.05
C VAL A 27 -1.74 -33.88 -0.84
N VAL A 28 -2.20 -33.56 0.38
CA VAL A 28 -2.72 -32.21 0.72
C VAL A 28 -1.65 -31.13 0.44
N LEU A 29 -0.42 -31.38 0.88
CA LEU A 29 0.67 -30.42 0.67
C LEU A 29 1.03 -30.24 -0.82
N TRP A 30 0.92 -31.30 -1.64
CA TRP A 30 1.06 -31.21 -3.10
C TRP A 30 -0.05 -30.36 -3.72
N ILE A 31 -1.31 -30.52 -3.27
CA ILE A 31 -2.44 -29.70 -3.74
C ILE A 31 -2.20 -28.23 -3.42
N VAL A 32 -1.81 -27.92 -2.18
CA VAL A 32 -1.49 -26.54 -1.77
C VAL A 32 -0.35 -25.96 -2.61
N THR A 33 0.74 -26.71 -2.76
CA THR A 33 1.90 -26.25 -3.55
C THR A 33 1.53 -26.05 -5.03
N GLY A 34 0.73 -26.97 -5.60
CA GLY A 34 0.26 -26.89 -6.98
C GLY A 34 -0.64 -25.67 -7.21
N ALA A 35 -1.56 -25.40 -6.27
CA ALA A 35 -2.43 -24.21 -6.32
C ALA A 35 -1.61 -22.92 -6.27
N LEU A 36 -0.67 -22.81 -5.33
CA LEU A 36 0.22 -21.64 -5.21
C LEU A 36 1.15 -21.51 -6.43
N GLY A 37 1.66 -22.61 -6.95
CA GLY A 37 2.44 -22.63 -8.19
C GLY A 37 1.64 -22.15 -9.40
N LEU A 38 0.35 -22.52 -9.48
CA LEU A 38 -0.55 -22.00 -10.51
C LEU A 38 -0.72 -20.47 -10.36
N VAL A 39 -0.92 -19.97 -9.16
CA VAL A 39 -1.00 -18.51 -8.90
C VAL A 39 0.30 -17.83 -9.37
N VAL A 40 1.47 -18.39 -9.07
CA VAL A 40 2.77 -17.85 -9.57
C VAL A 40 2.77 -17.79 -11.10
N ILE A 41 2.39 -18.89 -11.79
CA ILE A 41 2.36 -18.94 -13.25
C ILE A 41 1.40 -17.90 -13.82
N LEU A 42 0.19 -17.82 -13.28
CA LEU A 42 -0.83 -16.87 -13.73
C LEU A 42 -0.37 -15.42 -13.54
N ARG A 43 0.28 -15.11 -12.41
CA ARG A 43 0.89 -13.79 -12.21
C ARG A 43 1.96 -13.48 -13.27
N LEU A 44 2.78 -14.44 -13.65
CA LEU A 44 3.83 -14.22 -14.65
C LEU A 44 3.30 -14.03 -16.06
N VAL A 45 2.15 -14.62 -16.41
CA VAL A 45 1.62 -14.63 -17.78
C VAL A 45 0.40 -13.72 -17.98
N ALA A 46 -0.37 -13.45 -16.94
CA ALA A 46 -1.64 -12.71 -17.03
C ALA A 46 -1.77 -11.59 -15.99
N TRP A 47 -0.95 -11.61 -14.94
CA TRP A 47 -0.94 -10.65 -13.84
C TRP A 47 -2.38 -10.19 -13.46
N ASP A 48 -2.68 -8.86 -13.48
CA ASP A 48 -3.97 -8.28 -13.10
C ASP A 48 -5.06 -8.35 -14.21
N GLU A 49 -4.90 -9.16 -15.26
CA GLU A 49 -5.87 -9.18 -16.37
C GLU A 49 -7.26 -9.66 -15.95
N PHE A 50 -7.36 -10.43 -14.86
CA PHE A 50 -8.61 -10.97 -14.33
C PHE A 50 -8.85 -10.52 -12.90
N GLN A 51 -10.08 -10.12 -12.59
CA GLN A 51 -10.46 -9.62 -11.27
C GLN A 51 -10.02 -10.51 -10.10
N PRO A 52 -10.21 -11.83 -10.07
CA PRO A 52 -9.76 -12.65 -8.95
C PRO A 52 -8.25 -12.57 -8.72
N PHE A 53 -7.45 -12.42 -9.78
CA PHE A 53 -5.99 -12.31 -9.67
C PHE A 53 -5.56 -10.93 -9.18
N ALA A 54 -6.22 -9.85 -9.61
CA ALA A 54 -5.93 -8.53 -9.09
C ALA A 54 -6.09 -8.46 -7.56
N VAL A 55 -7.15 -9.10 -7.02
CA VAL A 55 -7.34 -9.22 -5.57
C VAL A 55 -6.26 -10.09 -4.93
N VAL A 56 -5.95 -11.26 -5.51
CA VAL A 56 -4.87 -12.13 -5.01
C VAL A 56 -3.51 -11.42 -5.05
N ASP A 57 -3.22 -10.67 -6.11
CA ASP A 57 -1.98 -9.94 -6.27
C ASP A 57 -1.86 -8.77 -5.30
N ALA A 58 -2.96 -8.14 -4.90
CA ALA A 58 -2.96 -7.14 -3.84
C ALA A 58 -2.42 -7.70 -2.51
N PHE A 59 -2.63 -9.00 -2.25
CA PHE A 59 -2.14 -9.70 -1.05
C PHE A 59 -0.85 -10.49 -1.28
N THR A 60 -0.03 -10.15 -2.27
CA THR A 60 1.21 -10.88 -2.62
C THR A 60 2.12 -11.17 -1.41
N ALA A 61 2.22 -10.26 -0.46
CA ALA A 61 3.03 -10.46 0.74
C ALA A 61 2.58 -11.67 1.59
N PHE A 62 1.31 -12.05 1.53
CA PHE A 62 0.71 -13.04 2.42
C PHE A 62 0.23 -14.31 1.72
N VAL A 63 -0.24 -14.22 0.47
CA VAL A 63 -0.85 -15.33 -0.29
C VAL A 63 0.05 -16.57 -0.34
N TYR A 64 1.35 -16.38 -0.45
CA TYR A 64 2.30 -17.48 -0.59
C TYR A 64 2.88 -18.02 0.74
N LEU A 65 2.50 -17.45 1.89
CA LEU A 65 2.99 -17.92 3.20
C LEU A 65 2.78 -19.41 3.46
N PRO A 66 1.70 -20.06 2.99
CA PRO A 66 1.57 -21.51 3.15
C PRO A 66 2.71 -22.32 2.51
N ALA A 67 3.36 -21.78 1.45
CA ALA A 67 4.49 -22.46 0.83
C ALA A 67 5.70 -22.61 1.76
N TRP A 68 5.93 -21.67 2.68
CA TRP A 68 6.97 -21.75 3.69
C TRP A 68 6.72 -22.90 4.66
N ILE A 69 5.47 -23.08 5.09
CA ILE A 69 5.07 -24.19 5.95
C ILE A 69 5.29 -25.51 5.21
N VAL A 70 4.83 -25.60 3.95
CA VAL A 70 5.04 -26.79 3.12
C VAL A 70 6.52 -27.11 2.97
N LEU A 71 7.36 -26.11 2.68
CA LEU A 71 8.81 -26.26 2.53
C LEU A 71 9.43 -26.90 3.77
N VAL A 72 9.14 -26.33 4.95
CA VAL A 72 9.68 -26.85 6.22
C VAL A 72 9.18 -28.27 6.51
N VAL A 73 7.87 -28.51 6.40
CA VAL A 73 7.25 -29.82 6.69
C VAL A 73 7.77 -30.90 5.72
N ALA A 74 7.89 -30.56 4.42
CA ALA A 74 8.39 -31.47 3.40
C ALA A 74 9.88 -31.80 3.60
N ALA A 75 10.69 -30.80 3.94
CA ALA A 75 12.11 -30.98 4.21
C ALA A 75 12.35 -31.88 5.45
N VAL A 76 11.65 -31.61 6.57
CA VAL A 76 11.73 -32.44 7.79
C VAL A 76 11.20 -33.85 7.53
N GLY A 77 10.11 -33.97 6.76
CA GLY A 77 9.50 -35.26 6.36
C GLY A 77 10.24 -35.97 5.23
N ARG A 78 11.39 -35.43 4.76
CA ARG A 78 12.28 -36.01 3.71
C ARG A 78 11.55 -36.23 2.37
N ARG A 79 10.59 -35.35 2.03
CA ARG A 79 9.89 -35.29 0.75
C ARG A 79 10.56 -34.22 -0.16
N PHE A 80 11.77 -34.50 -0.61
CA PHE A 80 12.62 -33.50 -1.26
C PHE A 80 12.05 -32.91 -2.56
N LEU A 81 11.29 -33.70 -3.35
CA LEU A 81 10.60 -33.15 -4.53
C LEU A 81 9.53 -32.12 -4.15
N LEU A 82 8.74 -32.41 -3.13
CA LEU A 82 7.75 -31.48 -2.62
C LEU A 82 8.43 -30.24 -2.01
N ALA A 83 9.50 -30.41 -1.25
CA ALA A 83 10.28 -29.31 -0.71
C ALA A 83 10.87 -28.43 -1.81
N GLY A 84 11.37 -29.03 -2.89
CA GLY A 84 11.87 -28.31 -4.07
C GLY A 84 10.78 -27.51 -4.77
N ALA A 85 9.59 -28.09 -4.97
CA ALA A 85 8.44 -27.39 -5.53
C ALA A 85 7.98 -26.21 -4.66
N ALA A 86 7.88 -26.42 -3.34
CA ALA A 86 7.51 -25.36 -2.39
C ALA A 86 8.59 -24.25 -2.37
N LEU A 87 9.87 -24.61 -2.45
CA LEU A 87 10.97 -23.64 -2.53
C LEU A 87 10.85 -22.73 -3.76
N LEU A 88 10.45 -23.26 -4.91
CA LEU A 88 10.24 -22.44 -6.10
C LEU A 88 9.14 -21.40 -5.88
N VAL A 89 8.05 -21.75 -5.20
CA VAL A 89 6.98 -20.79 -4.84
C VAL A 89 7.51 -19.74 -3.86
N VAL A 90 8.29 -20.15 -2.87
CA VAL A 90 8.92 -19.23 -1.90
C VAL A 90 9.87 -18.25 -2.60
N VAL A 91 10.70 -18.73 -3.52
CA VAL A 91 11.60 -17.88 -4.32
C VAL A 91 10.81 -16.89 -5.17
N ALA A 92 9.71 -17.33 -5.78
CA ALA A 92 8.82 -16.45 -6.54
C ALA A 92 8.22 -15.36 -5.65
N GLN A 93 7.70 -15.71 -4.45
CA GLN A 93 7.20 -14.71 -3.49
C GLN A 93 8.27 -13.68 -3.14
N ILE A 94 9.47 -14.14 -2.79
CA ILE A 94 10.58 -13.23 -2.47
C ILE A 94 10.84 -12.29 -3.66
N ALA A 95 10.93 -12.81 -4.88
CA ALA A 95 11.15 -12.00 -6.08
C ALA A 95 10.04 -10.96 -6.32
N PHE A 96 8.79 -11.30 -6.01
CA PHE A 96 7.65 -10.38 -6.18
C PHE A 96 7.62 -9.27 -5.12
N VAL A 97 8.02 -9.56 -3.88
CA VAL A 97 7.99 -8.61 -2.76
C VAL A 97 9.29 -7.81 -2.65
N LEU A 98 10.41 -8.36 -3.10
CA LEU A 98 11.74 -7.76 -2.98
C LEU A 98 11.84 -6.32 -3.50
N PRO A 99 11.25 -5.95 -4.66
CA PRO A 99 11.33 -4.57 -5.16
C PRO A 99 10.74 -3.54 -4.20
N GLU A 100 9.63 -3.86 -3.51
CA GLU A 100 9.05 -2.98 -2.49
C GLU A 100 9.93 -2.88 -1.25
N LEU A 101 10.46 -4.01 -0.76
CA LEU A 101 11.33 -4.06 0.42
C LEU A 101 12.67 -3.35 0.19
N THR A 102 13.18 -3.38 -1.04
CA THR A 102 14.45 -2.73 -1.39
C THR A 102 14.28 -1.30 -1.92
N ALA A 103 13.05 -0.79 -2.00
CA ALA A 103 12.78 0.59 -2.39
C ALA A 103 13.20 1.61 -1.34
N ALA A 104 13.52 1.18 -0.12
CA ALA A 104 14.01 2.05 0.93
C ALA A 104 15.31 2.77 0.52
N GLN A 105 15.31 4.10 0.65
CA GLN A 105 16.44 4.94 0.25
C GLN A 105 16.74 5.94 1.37
N PRO A 106 17.97 6.41 1.51
CA PRO A 106 18.28 7.56 2.37
C PRO A 106 17.43 8.76 1.96
N VAL A 107 17.09 9.60 2.95
CA VAL A 107 16.47 10.90 2.64
C VAL A 107 17.46 11.67 1.77
N PRO A 108 17.04 12.22 0.61
CA PRO A 108 17.93 12.99 -0.25
C PRO A 108 18.61 14.12 0.55
N THR A 109 19.90 14.36 0.31
CA THR A 109 20.66 15.35 1.06
C THR A 109 20.07 16.76 1.00
N TRP A 110 19.49 17.13 -0.16
CA TRP A 110 18.80 18.41 -0.32
C TRP A 110 17.57 18.52 0.60
N ALA A 111 16.85 17.42 0.84
CA ALA A 111 15.60 17.41 1.60
C ALA A 111 15.81 17.68 3.11
N SER A 112 17.03 17.51 3.65
CA SER A 112 17.33 17.79 5.05
C SER A 112 17.28 19.29 5.39
N LYS A 113 17.46 20.16 4.40
CA LYS A 113 17.45 21.63 4.54
C LYS A 113 16.29 22.27 3.77
N ALA A 114 15.54 21.49 3.03
CA ALA A 114 14.43 21.96 2.22
C ALA A 114 13.21 22.33 3.09
N PRO A 115 12.36 23.25 2.63
CA PRO A 115 11.09 23.51 3.27
C PRO A 115 10.20 22.28 3.17
N THR A 116 9.38 22.06 4.20
CA THR A 116 8.50 20.91 4.30
C THR A 116 7.07 21.32 4.60
N ILE A 117 6.12 20.47 4.20
CA ILE A 117 4.75 20.51 4.71
C ILE A 117 4.37 19.15 5.31
N ARG A 118 3.42 19.19 6.23
CA ARG A 118 2.77 17.98 6.72
C ARG A 118 1.49 17.76 5.96
N VAL A 119 1.33 16.57 5.42
CA VAL A 119 0.16 16.12 4.68
C VAL A 119 -0.56 15.07 5.51
N LEU A 120 -1.88 15.19 5.61
CA LEU A 120 -2.79 14.16 6.09
C LEU A 120 -3.63 13.71 4.91
N ASP A 121 -3.60 12.41 4.61
CA ASP A 121 -4.37 11.76 3.56
C ASP A 121 -5.25 10.67 4.17
N ALA A 122 -6.56 10.68 3.87
CA ALA A 122 -7.53 9.82 4.52
C ALA A 122 -8.69 9.42 3.60
N ASN A 123 -8.87 8.13 3.37
CA ASN A 123 -10.14 7.61 2.88
C ASN A 123 -11.11 7.54 4.06
N THR A 124 -12.21 8.34 4.01
CA THR A 124 -13.10 8.51 5.15
C THR A 124 -14.16 7.43 5.27
N ASP A 125 -14.23 6.47 4.35
CA ASP A 125 -15.28 5.45 4.22
C ASP A 125 -16.69 6.08 4.24
N ARG A 126 -17.29 6.24 3.11
CA ARG A 126 -18.55 6.99 2.92
C ARG A 126 -19.66 6.74 3.95
N PRO A 127 -19.91 5.51 4.44
CA PRO A 127 -20.92 5.29 5.48
C PRO A 127 -20.50 5.76 6.87
N ASN A 128 -19.27 6.27 7.03
CA ASN A 128 -18.74 6.70 8.32
C ASN A 128 -19.57 7.81 8.97
N THR A 129 -19.87 7.65 10.23
CA THR A 129 -20.61 8.60 11.07
C THR A 129 -19.78 9.17 12.23
N VAL A 130 -18.51 8.72 12.38
CA VAL A 130 -17.62 9.10 13.50
C VAL A 130 -16.74 10.29 13.11
N LEU A 131 -17.34 11.34 12.64
CA LEU A 131 -16.65 12.47 11.99
C LEU A 131 -15.87 13.37 12.96
N SER A 132 -16.25 13.43 14.24
CA SER A 132 -15.50 14.17 15.27
C SER A 132 -14.07 13.68 15.48
N GLY A 133 -13.79 12.43 15.10
CA GLY A 133 -12.45 11.85 15.15
C GLY A 133 -11.48 12.57 14.21
N TYR A 134 -11.90 12.89 12.98
CA TYR A 134 -11.08 13.64 12.02
C TYR A 134 -10.78 15.06 12.47
N ALA A 135 -11.74 15.74 13.11
CA ALA A 135 -11.48 17.06 13.69
C ALA A 135 -10.38 17.00 14.77
N LYS A 136 -10.46 16.00 15.64
CA LYS A 136 -9.43 15.74 16.66
C LYS A 136 -8.07 15.45 16.04
N GLU A 137 -8.03 14.58 15.01
CA GLU A 137 -6.79 14.21 14.33
C GLU A 137 -6.14 15.40 13.64
N ILE A 138 -6.90 16.20 12.87
CA ILE A 138 -6.41 17.43 12.24
C ILE A 138 -5.82 18.38 13.28
N SER A 139 -6.50 18.55 14.44
CA SER A 139 -6.02 19.39 15.53
C SER A 139 -4.71 18.88 16.15
N GLN A 140 -4.52 17.57 16.23
CA GLN A 140 -3.31 16.94 16.77
C GLN A 140 -2.17 16.94 15.77
N VAL A 141 -2.43 16.54 14.52
CA VAL A 141 -1.46 16.44 13.43
C VAL A 141 -1.02 17.83 12.96
N ARG A 142 -1.92 18.81 12.96
CA ARG A 142 -1.71 20.19 12.43
C ARG A 142 -1.11 20.14 11.01
N PRO A 143 -1.78 19.46 10.06
CA PRO A 143 -1.30 19.40 8.69
C PRO A 143 -1.39 20.76 8.02
N GLN A 144 -0.58 21.00 6.99
CA GLN A 144 -0.72 22.14 6.09
C GLN A 144 -1.51 21.78 4.81
N LEU A 145 -1.68 20.50 4.55
CA LEU A 145 -2.50 19.97 3.47
C LEU A 145 -3.25 18.74 3.99
N VAL A 146 -4.55 18.72 3.77
CA VAL A 146 -5.44 17.58 4.03
C VAL A 146 -6.04 17.15 2.70
N THR A 147 -5.99 15.87 2.39
CA THR A 147 -6.64 15.23 1.26
C THR A 147 -7.52 14.11 1.78
N MET A 148 -8.76 14.05 1.32
CA MET A 148 -9.70 13.02 1.77
C MET A 148 -10.51 12.48 0.59
N GLU A 149 -10.68 11.19 0.56
CA GLU A 149 -11.50 10.44 -0.38
C GLU A 149 -12.76 9.90 0.32
N GLU A 150 -13.71 9.45 -0.49
CA GLU A 150 -15.03 8.97 -0.05
C GLU A 150 -15.79 9.93 0.85
N THR A 151 -15.50 11.22 0.73
CA THR A 151 -16.13 12.27 1.54
C THR A 151 -17.53 12.59 1.07
N ASN A 152 -18.32 13.10 2.00
CA ASN A 152 -19.67 13.58 1.75
C ASN A 152 -19.91 14.96 2.38
N ARG A 153 -21.11 15.53 2.14
CA ARG A 153 -21.47 16.85 2.68
C ARG A 153 -21.40 16.92 4.20
N VAL A 154 -21.63 15.80 4.88
CA VAL A 154 -21.65 15.76 6.35
C VAL A 154 -20.25 15.93 6.90
N VAL A 155 -19.25 15.22 6.33
CA VAL A 155 -17.84 15.37 6.70
C VAL A 155 -17.38 16.82 6.56
N ALA A 156 -17.56 17.40 5.37
CA ALA A 156 -17.12 18.78 5.11
C ALA A 156 -17.83 19.81 6.01
N SER A 157 -19.13 19.64 6.23
CA SER A 157 -19.91 20.53 7.11
C SER A 157 -19.43 20.47 8.56
N GLN A 158 -19.15 19.27 9.06
CA GLN A 158 -18.70 19.09 10.44
C GLN A 158 -17.31 19.66 10.65
N LEU A 159 -16.35 19.35 9.77
CA LEU A 159 -14.99 19.89 9.86
C LEU A 159 -14.98 21.43 9.85
N ASN A 160 -15.85 22.05 9.03
CA ASN A 160 -16.03 23.51 9.05
C ASN A 160 -16.68 23.99 10.35
N GLY A 161 -17.68 23.26 10.87
CA GLY A 161 -18.37 23.61 12.13
C GLY A 161 -17.48 23.50 13.37
N ASP A 162 -16.57 22.53 13.38
CA ASP A 162 -15.62 22.31 14.48
C ASP A 162 -14.46 23.33 14.50
N GLY A 163 -14.37 24.21 13.49
CA GLY A 163 -13.36 25.27 13.40
C GLY A 163 -11.93 24.78 13.14
N VAL A 164 -11.74 23.46 12.94
CA VAL A 164 -10.39 22.86 12.74
C VAL A 164 -9.77 23.24 11.39
N LEU A 165 -10.58 23.76 10.47
CA LEU A 165 -10.15 24.24 9.17
C LEU A 165 -9.75 25.72 9.15
N HIS A 166 -9.75 26.40 10.31
CA HIS A 166 -9.33 27.82 10.39
C HIS A 166 -7.94 28.04 9.79
N ASP A 167 -7.01 27.13 10.05
CA ASP A 167 -5.63 27.17 9.51
C ASP A 167 -5.52 26.58 8.09
N LEU A 168 -6.62 26.13 7.50
CA LEU A 168 -6.73 25.50 6.18
C LEU A 168 -7.83 26.17 5.33
N PRO A 169 -7.73 27.49 5.09
CA PRO A 169 -8.84 28.28 4.53
C PRO A 169 -9.13 27.98 3.04
N TYR A 170 -8.19 27.37 2.33
CA TYR A 170 -8.37 27.06 0.91
C TYR A 170 -8.88 25.63 0.75
N GLN A 171 -10.06 25.47 0.14
CA GLN A 171 -10.74 24.18 0.07
C GLN A 171 -11.20 23.86 -1.35
N ILE A 172 -11.17 22.56 -1.69
CA ILE A 172 -11.85 21.97 -2.85
C ILE A 172 -12.82 20.93 -2.31
N ASN A 173 -14.10 21.10 -2.65
CA ASN A 173 -15.17 20.23 -2.19
C ASN A 173 -15.89 19.61 -3.40
N ILE A 174 -15.67 18.32 -3.63
CA ILE A 174 -16.36 17.54 -4.66
C ILE A 174 -17.26 16.55 -3.95
N MET A 175 -18.47 17.02 -3.60
CA MET A 175 -19.43 16.24 -2.83
C MET A 175 -20.28 15.36 -3.73
N ARG A 176 -20.26 14.08 -3.43
CA ARG A 176 -21.02 13.05 -4.15
C ARG A 176 -21.89 12.26 -3.20
N ASN A 177 -22.95 11.64 -3.75
CA ASN A 177 -23.80 10.73 -2.98
C ASN A 177 -23.32 9.28 -3.04
N ASP A 178 -22.24 9.03 -3.76
CA ASP A 178 -21.51 7.77 -3.84
C ASP A 178 -20.09 7.91 -3.24
N ALA A 179 -19.35 6.83 -3.16
CA ALA A 179 -17.99 6.78 -2.62
C ALA A 179 -16.94 7.52 -3.48
N SER A 180 -17.32 8.45 -4.37
CA SER A 180 -16.39 9.16 -5.24
C SER A 180 -16.23 10.65 -4.89
N GLY A 181 -16.56 11.04 -3.65
CA GLY A 181 -16.36 12.40 -3.15
C GLY A 181 -14.91 12.68 -2.78
N PHE A 182 -14.49 13.93 -2.95
CA PHE A 182 -13.17 14.42 -2.52
C PHE A 182 -13.30 15.68 -1.68
N PHE A 183 -12.42 15.78 -0.69
CA PHE A 183 -12.21 16.99 0.07
C PHE A 183 -10.71 17.31 0.13
N VAL A 184 -10.34 18.52 -0.21
CA VAL A 184 -8.97 19.01 -0.07
C VAL A 184 -9.00 20.30 0.71
N ALA A 185 -8.20 20.40 1.76
CA ALA A 185 -8.04 21.63 2.53
C ALA A 185 -6.56 21.97 2.67
N SER A 186 -6.21 23.23 2.48
CA SER A 186 -4.82 23.68 2.45
C SER A 186 -4.65 25.01 3.20
N ARG A 187 -3.51 25.15 3.87
CA ARG A 187 -3.04 26.43 4.40
C ARG A 187 -2.68 27.42 3.30
N PHE A 188 -2.39 26.92 2.11
CA PHE A 188 -1.88 27.69 0.98
C PHE A 188 -2.91 27.74 -0.14
N PRO A 189 -2.90 28.78 -0.99
CA PRO A 189 -3.83 28.90 -2.12
C PRO A 189 -3.87 27.64 -2.99
N LEU A 190 -5.06 27.22 -3.36
CA LEU A 190 -5.31 26.13 -4.32
C LEU A 190 -5.77 26.75 -5.63
N THR A 191 -5.02 26.52 -6.70
CA THR A 191 -5.25 27.10 -8.03
C THR A 191 -5.20 26.04 -9.11
N LYS A 192 -5.54 26.43 -10.36
CA LYS A 192 -5.51 25.54 -11.55
C LYS A 192 -6.24 24.21 -11.30
N ILE A 193 -7.39 24.29 -10.64
CA ILE A 193 -8.16 23.10 -10.28
C ILE A 193 -8.74 22.49 -11.55
N HIS A 194 -8.47 21.20 -11.75
CA HIS A 194 -9.01 20.40 -12.83
C HIS A 194 -9.40 19.01 -12.31
N ILE A 195 -10.57 18.52 -12.70
CA ILE A 195 -11.07 17.22 -12.27
C ILE A 195 -11.06 16.28 -13.47
N VAL A 196 -10.31 15.20 -13.36
CA VAL A 196 -10.32 14.12 -14.35
C VAL A 196 -11.46 13.17 -13.98
N TYR A 197 -12.41 13.04 -14.89
CA TYR A 197 -13.51 12.10 -14.77
C TYR A 197 -13.24 10.84 -15.59
N LEU A 198 -13.61 9.70 -15.04
CA LEU A 198 -13.61 8.42 -15.73
C LEU A 198 -14.90 7.66 -15.39
N TYR A 199 -15.60 7.14 -16.39
CA TYR A 199 -16.90 6.46 -16.23
C TYR A 199 -17.93 7.29 -15.41
N GLY A 200 -17.93 8.62 -15.59
CA GLY A 200 -18.84 9.54 -14.90
C GLY A 200 -18.51 9.81 -13.43
N ARG A 201 -17.38 9.31 -12.92
CA ARG A 201 -16.89 9.54 -11.56
C ARG A 201 -15.59 10.36 -11.57
N PRO A 202 -15.38 11.26 -10.61
CA PRO A 202 -14.06 11.87 -10.40
C PRO A 202 -13.04 10.75 -10.10
N LEU A 203 -11.90 10.81 -10.79
CA LEU A 203 -10.78 9.90 -10.61
C LEU A 203 -9.58 10.62 -9.99
N ILE A 204 -9.32 11.86 -10.43
CA ILE A 204 -8.21 12.66 -9.96
C ILE A 204 -8.70 14.10 -9.77
N VAL A 205 -8.39 14.68 -8.62
CA VAL A 205 -8.44 16.12 -8.39
C VAL A 205 -7.02 16.65 -8.59
N GLN A 206 -6.82 17.43 -9.64
CA GLN A 206 -5.57 18.12 -9.93
C GLN A 206 -5.67 19.55 -9.40
N ALA A 207 -4.63 20.02 -8.74
CA ALA A 207 -4.51 21.39 -8.27
C ALA A 207 -3.04 21.84 -8.27
N VAL A 208 -2.83 23.12 -8.07
CA VAL A 208 -1.52 23.70 -7.75
C VAL A 208 -1.63 24.36 -6.38
N VAL A 209 -0.82 23.89 -5.43
CA VAL A 209 -0.68 24.49 -4.11
C VAL A 209 0.33 25.63 -4.20
N GLY A 210 -0.07 26.85 -3.86
CA GLY A 210 0.76 28.05 -3.88
C GLY A 210 1.66 28.15 -2.67
N LEU A 211 2.69 27.28 -2.58
CA LEU A 211 3.64 27.30 -1.46
C LEU A 211 4.49 28.59 -1.47
N PRO A 212 4.96 29.06 -0.32
CA PRO A 212 5.79 30.29 -0.23
C PRO A 212 7.08 30.24 -1.07
N TRP A 213 7.54 29.04 -1.40
CA TRP A 213 8.76 28.78 -2.16
C TRP A 213 8.51 28.34 -3.61
N GLY A 214 7.29 28.41 -4.08
CA GLY A 214 6.92 28.13 -5.46
C GLY A 214 5.67 27.25 -5.61
N PRO A 215 5.09 27.21 -6.80
CA PRO A 215 3.89 26.44 -7.08
C PRO A 215 4.19 24.93 -7.05
N GLN A 216 3.37 24.19 -6.31
CA GLN A 216 3.50 22.74 -6.13
C GLN A 216 2.31 22.01 -6.77
N PRO A 217 2.51 21.27 -7.87
CA PRO A 217 1.47 20.42 -8.43
C PRO A 217 1.06 19.30 -7.47
N LEU A 218 -0.24 19.14 -7.32
CA LEU A 218 -0.89 18.13 -6.48
C LEU A 218 -1.92 17.35 -7.29
N TRP A 219 -1.91 16.02 -7.16
CA TRP A 219 -3.00 15.17 -7.58
C TRP A 219 -3.53 14.41 -6.36
N VAL A 220 -4.85 14.42 -6.18
CA VAL A 220 -5.54 13.57 -5.21
C VAL A 220 -6.30 12.52 -5.99
N VAL A 221 -6.05 11.26 -5.71
CA VAL A 221 -6.50 10.13 -6.51
C VAL A 221 -7.44 9.25 -5.70
N HIS A 222 -8.54 8.82 -6.33
CA HIS A 222 -9.33 7.73 -5.80
C HIS A 222 -9.81 6.85 -6.95
N THR A 223 -9.32 5.61 -7.02
CA THR A 223 -9.82 4.62 -7.95
C THR A 223 -10.93 3.80 -7.30
N ILE A 224 -11.84 3.27 -8.10
CA ILE A 224 -12.85 2.34 -7.59
C ILE A 224 -12.20 1.02 -7.17
N ALA A 225 -12.79 0.29 -6.21
CA ALA A 225 -12.29 -1.00 -5.77
C ALA A 225 -12.34 -2.07 -6.90
N PRO A 226 -11.37 -3.02 -6.97
CA PRO A 226 -11.29 -4.07 -7.99
C PRO A 226 -12.30 -5.20 -7.77
N LEU A 227 -13.59 -4.86 -7.55
CA LEU A 227 -14.66 -5.79 -7.27
C LEU A 227 -15.64 -5.89 -8.45
N PRO A 228 -16.36 -7.02 -8.68
CA PRO A 228 -17.43 -7.07 -9.66
C PRO A 228 -18.56 -6.09 -9.29
N PRO A 229 -19.16 -5.40 -10.27
CA PRO A 229 -18.86 -5.39 -11.71
C PRO A 229 -17.82 -4.33 -12.12
N THR A 230 -17.11 -3.67 -11.18
CA THR A 230 -16.31 -2.46 -11.40
C THR A 230 -14.83 -2.73 -11.72
N PHE A 231 -14.41 -3.99 -11.83
CA PHE A 231 -13.01 -4.35 -12.07
C PHE A 231 -12.38 -3.65 -13.29
N SER A 232 -13.09 -3.62 -14.44
CA SER A 232 -12.58 -2.94 -15.63
C SER A 232 -12.44 -1.43 -15.44
N GLN A 233 -13.27 -0.82 -14.58
CA GLN A 233 -13.19 0.59 -14.23
C GLN A 233 -11.97 0.87 -13.36
N TRP A 234 -11.67 -0.01 -12.40
CA TRP A 234 -10.45 0.05 -11.61
C TRP A 234 -9.19 -0.03 -12.48
N ALA A 235 -9.10 -1.05 -13.33
CA ALA A 235 -7.96 -1.21 -14.24
C ALA A 235 -7.82 -0.02 -15.18
N GLY A 236 -8.93 0.49 -15.73
CA GLY A 236 -8.99 1.70 -16.55
C GLY A 236 -8.54 2.95 -15.79
N GLY A 237 -8.86 3.03 -14.49
CA GLY A 237 -8.43 4.09 -13.57
C GLY A 237 -6.90 4.14 -13.45
N LEU A 238 -6.27 3.03 -13.06
CA LEU A 238 -4.82 2.92 -12.94
C LEU A 238 -4.11 3.19 -14.27
N ALA A 239 -4.63 2.64 -15.37
CA ALA A 239 -4.08 2.89 -16.70
C ALA A 239 -4.17 4.38 -17.10
N THR A 240 -5.25 5.07 -16.73
CA THR A 240 -5.43 6.50 -17.00
C THR A 240 -4.46 7.34 -16.19
N ILE A 241 -4.28 7.05 -14.89
CA ILE A 241 -3.28 7.72 -14.04
C ILE A 241 -1.89 7.55 -14.64
N GLY A 242 -1.47 6.32 -14.96
CA GLY A 242 -0.16 6.04 -15.54
C GLY A 242 0.06 6.73 -16.88
N ARG A 243 -0.97 6.82 -17.75
CA ARG A 243 -0.89 7.54 -19.02
C ARG A 243 -0.70 9.05 -18.81
N LEU A 244 -1.47 9.65 -17.90
CA LEU A 244 -1.36 11.08 -17.59
C LEU A 244 -0.02 11.42 -16.97
N LEU A 245 0.52 10.56 -16.09
CA LEU A 245 1.86 10.72 -15.52
C LEU A 245 2.94 10.70 -16.59
N ARG A 246 2.91 9.73 -17.50
CA ARG A 246 3.88 9.67 -18.62
C ARG A 246 3.78 10.88 -19.53
N SER A 247 2.58 11.38 -19.79
CA SER A 247 2.37 12.57 -20.63
C SER A 247 2.87 13.85 -19.96
N ARG A 248 2.63 14.02 -18.66
CA ARG A 248 3.03 15.21 -17.91
C ARG A 248 4.51 15.17 -17.49
N GLY A 249 5.03 13.99 -17.23
CA GLY A 249 6.26 13.76 -16.48
C GLY A 249 6.07 13.89 -14.96
N PRO A 250 6.90 13.18 -14.17
CA PRO A 250 6.77 13.10 -12.71
C PRO A 250 7.32 14.33 -11.98
N SER A 251 8.10 15.20 -12.65
CA SER A 251 8.84 16.29 -12.01
C SER A 251 7.94 17.21 -11.19
N GLY A 252 8.34 17.46 -9.96
CA GLY A 252 7.68 18.34 -9.00
C GLY A 252 6.27 17.90 -8.61
N LEU A 253 5.85 16.65 -8.84
CA LEU A 253 4.49 16.20 -8.54
C LEU A 253 4.41 15.53 -7.17
N LEU A 254 3.41 15.93 -6.39
CA LEU A 254 2.91 15.20 -5.22
C LEU A 254 1.59 14.55 -5.58
N VAL A 255 1.45 13.26 -5.30
CA VAL A 255 0.19 12.50 -5.47
C VAL A 255 -0.16 11.84 -4.16
N THR A 256 -1.41 11.97 -3.72
CA THR A 256 -1.94 11.31 -2.53
C THR A 256 -3.24 10.59 -2.86
N GLY A 257 -3.64 9.65 -2.03
CA GLY A 257 -4.98 9.07 -2.08
C GLY A 257 -5.02 7.56 -2.15
N ASP A 258 -6.25 7.05 -2.28
CA ASP A 258 -6.58 5.64 -2.38
C ASP A 258 -6.52 5.16 -3.84
N PHE A 259 -5.54 4.33 -4.14
CA PHE A 259 -5.39 3.70 -5.46
C PHE A 259 -6.15 2.38 -5.56
N ASN A 260 -6.72 1.88 -4.45
CA ASN A 260 -7.29 0.54 -4.39
C ASN A 260 -6.36 -0.53 -4.99
N ALA A 261 -5.06 -0.30 -4.91
CA ALA A 261 -4.01 -1.12 -5.52
C ALA A 261 -2.75 -1.10 -4.66
N THR A 262 -2.02 -2.21 -4.64
CA THR A 262 -0.76 -2.38 -3.91
C THR A 262 0.42 -2.53 -4.88
N TRP A 263 1.63 -2.63 -4.37
CA TRP A 263 2.84 -3.01 -5.14
C TRP A 263 2.70 -4.38 -5.83
N GLY A 264 1.77 -5.22 -5.37
CA GLY A 264 1.42 -6.48 -6.03
C GLY A 264 0.75 -6.27 -7.39
N ASN A 265 0.08 -5.16 -7.62
CA ASN A 265 -0.72 -4.90 -8.80
C ASN A 265 0.09 -4.28 -9.94
N GLN A 266 -0.08 -4.80 -11.16
CA GLN A 266 0.65 -4.33 -12.34
C GLN A 266 0.36 -2.86 -12.65
N GLY A 267 -0.92 -2.47 -12.56
CA GLY A 267 -1.33 -1.10 -12.85
C GLY A 267 -0.68 -0.09 -11.91
N PHE A 268 -0.51 -0.42 -10.62
CA PHE A 268 0.20 0.42 -9.67
C PHE A 268 1.72 0.46 -9.94
N ARG A 269 2.32 -0.68 -10.28
CA ARG A 269 3.73 -0.73 -10.68
C ARG A 269 4.01 0.16 -11.90
N ALA A 270 3.10 0.16 -12.88
CA ALA A 270 3.22 1.03 -14.07
C ALA A 270 3.16 2.53 -13.73
N ILE A 271 2.51 2.91 -12.62
CA ILE A 271 2.52 4.28 -12.08
C ILE A 271 3.89 4.61 -11.48
N LEU A 272 4.48 3.68 -10.71
CA LEU A 272 5.83 3.85 -10.16
C LEU A 272 6.88 3.91 -11.28
N ASP A 273 6.77 3.05 -12.28
CA ASP A 273 7.66 3.02 -13.45
C ASP A 273 7.57 4.30 -14.32
N ALA A 274 6.48 5.07 -14.18
CA ALA A 274 6.37 6.40 -14.77
C ALA A 274 7.20 7.48 -14.03
N GLY A 275 8.04 7.08 -13.06
CA GLY A 275 8.98 7.93 -12.33
C GLY A 275 8.47 8.43 -10.99
N MET A 276 7.42 7.79 -10.43
CA MET A 276 6.94 8.11 -9.09
C MET A 276 7.61 7.23 -8.03
N SER A 277 7.94 7.81 -6.88
CA SER A 277 8.43 7.11 -5.70
C SER A 277 7.32 6.97 -4.67
N ASP A 278 7.08 5.76 -4.17
CA ASP A 278 6.16 5.53 -3.06
C ASP A 278 6.82 5.93 -1.73
N GLY A 279 6.26 6.92 -1.07
CA GLY A 279 6.81 7.49 0.16
C GLY A 279 6.96 6.49 1.30
N ALA A 280 6.03 5.55 1.46
CA ALA A 280 6.12 4.54 2.50
C ALA A 280 7.25 3.53 2.20
N ALA A 281 7.29 2.99 0.98
CA ALA A 281 8.37 2.08 0.58
C ALA A 281 9.74 2.76 0.64
N ALA A 282 9.85 4.01 0.17
CA ALA A 282 11.08 4.80 0.23
C ALA A 282 11.56 5.07 1.68
N ARG A 283 10.69 5.03 2.66
CA ARG A 283 11.03 5.18 4.10
C ARG A 283 11.15 3.84 4.82
N GLY A 284 11.19 2.70 4.10
CA GLY A 284 11.29 1.37 4.68
C GLY A 284 10.03 0.93 5.42
N LYS A 285 8.88 1.50 5.04
CA LYS A 285 7.56 1.27 5.64
C LYS A 285 6.66 0.39 4.73
N ALA A 286 7.26 -0.56 4.01
CA ALA A 286 6.58 -1.42 3.07
C ALA A 286 5.38 -2.18 3.69
N PHE A 287 5.45 -2.52 4.98
CA PHE A 287 4.41 -3.24 5.71
C PHE A 287 3.52 -2.37 6.61
N ASP A 288 3.62 -1.04 6.52
CA ASP A 288 2.64 -0.16 7.16
C ASP A 288 1.36 -0.18 6.31
N MET A 289 0.55 -1.23 6.49
CA MET A 289 -0.67 -1.49 5.72
C MET A 289 -1.78 -0.50 6.13
N THR A 290 -2.66 -0.15 5.17
CA THR A 290 -3.71 0.84 5.38
C THR A 290 -5.12 0.25 5.40
N TRP A 291 -5.35 -0.91 4.79
CA TRP A 291 -6.67 -1.54 4.66
C TRP A 291 -6.59 -3.04 5.01
N THR A 292 -7.52 -3.73 5.61
CA THR A 292 -8.75 -3.28 6.29
C THR A 292 -8.47 -3.09 7.77
N GLN A 293 -8.94 -1.99 8.35
CA GLN A 293 -8.63 -1.65 9.73
C GLN A 293 -9.52 -2.34 10.77
N PHE A 294 -10.77 -2.64 10.47
CA PHE A 294 -11.73 -3.16 11.45
C PHE A 294 -11.90 -4.68 11.45
N ALA A 295 -11.12 -5.40 10.65
CA ALA A 295 -11.17 -6.86 10.65
C ALA A 295 -10.52 -7.45 11.90
N HIS A 296 -10.91 -6.98 13.10
CA HIS A 296 -10.40 -7.53 14.35
C HIS A 296 -10.67 -9.04 14.47
N PRO A 297 -9.69 -9.85 14.90
CA PRO A 297 -8.40 -9.44 15.49
C PRO A 297 -7.23 -9.27 14.49
N LEU A 298 -7.47 -9.33 13.20
CA LEU A 298 -6.40 -9.24 12.19
C LEU A 298 -5.95 -7.78 11.98
N PRO A 299 -4.63 -7.55 11.82
CA PRO A 299 -4.15 -6.24 11.40
C PRO A 299 -4.52 -5.96 9.93
N PRO A 300 -4.42 -4.71 9.44
CA PRO A 300 -4.53 -4.41 8.03
C PRO A 300 -3.55 -5.25 7.19
N LEU A 301 -3.99 -5.68 6.01
CA LEU A 301 -3.26 -6.63 5.17
C LEU A 301 -2.88 -6.08 3.79
N ALA A 302 -3.43 -4.93 3.39
CA ALA A 302 -3.12 -4.28 2.12
C ALA A 302 -2.77 -2.81 2.34
N ARG A 303 -1.78 -2.30 1.61
CA ARG A 303 -1.50 -0.88 1.53
C ARG A 303 -1.99 -0.38 0.17
N ILE A 304 -3.16 0.25 0.19
CA ILE A 304 -3.85 0.76 -1.01
C ILE A 304 -3.89 2.28 -1.06
N ASP A 305 -3.63 2.94 0.07
CA ASP A 305 -3.45 4.37 0.18
C ASP A 305 -1.97 4.71 0.07
N HIS A 306 -1.65 5.73 -0.72
CA HIS A 306 -0.26 6.07 -1.04
C HIS A 306 -0.01 7.57 -1.09
N VAL A 307 1.21 7.95 -0.66
CA VAL A 307 1.79 9.27 -0.92
C VAL A 307 2.95 9.08 -1.89
N LEU A 308 2.73 9.45 -3.16
CA LEU A 308 3.73 9.31 -4.21
C LEU A 308 4.38 10.65 -4.52
N THR A 309 5.68 10.63 -4.80
CA THR A 309 6.46 11.83 -5.10
C THR A 309 7.24 11.65 -6.39
N GLY A 310 7.23 12.70 -7.22
CA GLY A 310 8.10 12.79 -8.39
C GLY A 310 9.44 13.47 -8.07
N THR A 311 10.30 13.64 -9.08
CA THR A 311 11.62 14.26 -8.92
C THR A 311 11.49 15.67 -8.33
N GLY A 312 12.33 15.99 -7.33
CA GLY A 312 12.31 17.27 -6.62
C GLY A 312 11.30 17.35 -5.47
N VAL A 313 10.58 16.24 -5.20
CA VAL A 313 9.70 16.09 -4.03
C VAL A 313 10.09 14.82 -3.29
N ALA A 314 10.17 14.86 -1.96
CA ALA A 314 10.54 13.68 -1.18
C ALA A 314 9.74 13.58 0.12
N VAL A 315 9.23 12.39 0.39
CA VAL A 315 8.72 12.06 1.73
C VAL A 315 9.91 11.85 2.66
N THR A 316 10.01 12.66 3.70
CA THR A 316 11.08 12.55 4.71
C THR A 316 10.65 11.71 5.90
N GLN A 317 9.37 11.75 6.25
CA GLN A 317 8.76 10.93 7.29
C GLN A 317 7.35 10.53 6.84
N ILE A 318 6.93 9.32 7.19
CA ILE A 318 5.57 8.86 6.98
C ILE A 318 5.19 7.86 8.07
N ARG A 319 3.94 7.89 8.48
CA ARG A 319 3.33 6.90 9.38
C ARG A 319 1.85 6.72 9.02
N THR A 320 1.31 5.59 9.42
CA THR A 320 -0.13 5.36 9.43
C THR A 320 -0.71 5.71 10.81
N ASP A 321 -1.96 6.18 10.84
CA ASP A 321 -2.74 6.31 12.04
C ASP A 321 -4.09 5.60 11.87
N VAL A 322 -4.84 5.43 12.95
CA VAL A 322 -6.17 4.80 12.89
C VAL A 322 -7.16 5.80 12.32
N GLY A 323 -7.68 5.55 11.11
CA GLY A 323 -8.73 6.36 10.50
C GLY A 323 -10.01 6.33 11.34
N PRO A 324 -10.49 7.49 11.81
CA PRO A 324 -11.63 7.55 12.72
C PRO A 324 -12.94 7.03 12.08
N GLY A 325 -13.35 5.83 12.44
CA GLY A 325 -14.56 5.19 11.92
C GLY A 325 -14.46 4.71 10.46
N SER A 326 -13.29 4.78 9.86
CA SER A 326 -13.00 4.28 8.52
C SER A 326 -12.47 2.84 8.57
N ASP A 327 -12.63 2.09 7.48
CA ASP A 327 -11.94 0.83 7.27
C ASP A 327 -10.52 1.01 6.72
N HIS A 328 -10.09 2.25 6.52
CA HIS A 328 -8.73 2.64 6.19
C HIS A 328 -7.97 3.21 7.38
N ARG A 329 -6.66 3.14 7.31
CA ARG A 329 -5.73 3.94 8.12
C ARG A 329 -5.31 5.17 7.35
N ASP A 330 -5.25 6.28 8.05
CA ASP A 330 -4.81 7.54 7.50
C ASP A 330 -3.29 7.57 7.32
N LEU A 331 -2.81 8.32 6.32
CA LEU A 331 -1.40 8.54 6.07
C LEU A 331 -1.01 9.95 6.53
N ILE A 332 0.00 10.04 7.39
CA ILE A 332 0.58 11.30 7.83
C ILE A 332 2.01 11.36 7.34
N ALA A 333 2.26 12.26 6.37
CA ALA A 333 3.55 12.41 5.73
C ALA A 333 4.14 13.80 5.95
N THR A 334 5.47 13.87 6.14
CA THR A 334 6.25 15.10 6.01
C THR A 334 6.93 15.08 4.65
N VAL A 335 6.60 16.05 3.81
CA VAL A 335 7.04 16.14 2.42
C VAL A 335 7.96 17.35 2.26
N ALA A 336 9.17 17.13 1.74
CA ALA A 336 10.16 18.14 1.41
C ALA A 336 10.10 18.47 -0.09
N PHE A 337 10.41 19.74 -0.43
CA PHE A 337 10.41 20.24 -1.79
C PHE A 337 11.77 20.85 -2.12
N ASP A 338 12.38 20.37 -3.22
CA ASP A 338 13.61 20.95 -3.74
C ASP A 338 13.32 22.37 -4.21
N ARG A 339 14.10 23.34 -3.75
CA ARG A 339 13.96 24.73 -4.21
C ARG A 339 14.69 24.87 -5.54
N PRO A 340 14.12 25.57 -6.52
CA PRO A 340 14.99 26.18 -7.52
C PRO A 340 15.99 27.09 -6.78
N PRO A 341 17.28 27.11 -7.21
CA PRO A 341 18.24 28.04 -6.61
C PRO A 341 17.66 29.45 -6.67
N ASP A 342 17.81 30.22 -5.57
CA ASP A 342 17.39 31.61 -5.54
C ASP A 342 17.98 32.31 -6.76
N PRO A 343 17.20 33.06 -7.57
CA PRO A 343 17.76 33.84 -8.66
C PRO A 343 18.79 34.80 -8.06
N GLN A 344 20.04 34.65 -8.50
CA GLN A 344 21.15 35.55 -8.14
C GLN A 344 20.93 36.94 -8.73
#